data_d8ed4f98073c469929b2810bcdd3b104
#
_entry.id   d8ed4f98073c469929b2810bcdd3b104
#
_cell.length_a   1.000
_cell.length_b   1.000
_cell.length_c   1.000
_cell.angle_alpha   90.00
_cell.angle_beta   90.00
_cell.angle_gamma   90.00
#
_symmetry.space_group_name_H-M   'P 1'
#
loop_
_entity.id
_entity.type
_entity.pdbx_description
1 polymer ?
#
loop_
_entity_poly.entity_id
_entity_poly.type
_entity_poly.pdbx_seq_one_letter_code
_entity_poly.pdbx_strand_id
1 'polypeptide(L)'
;MYDAKNSQIKFYDDTINYVSFGYGNKNLLLIPGLNTERIKGKALQLAFYYRNFLRDYKVFIFDHKEHLNENYEISDMVEEISYCIKKLNLDKVDVVGVSQGGMIAQLLAINYPDIVRKLVLVATTSRNNPTTNKVVDRWIVLAENGELQELQKNMLETVYSKRYIVKNKWLSILVQILFKPRLDQLNRFIILARSCLKFNVFDKLDKIQSKTLVIGAALDQVIPAEFSNELAEKINCQKIIFENSGHAVHQEVSDFNRTVLNFLISSN
;
A
#
# COMPACT_ATOMS: atom_id res chain seq x y z
N MET A 1 11.62 -6.57 -21.36
CA MET A 1 12.22 -7.01 -20.09
C MET A 1 11.11 -7.15 -19.06
N TYR A 2 11.03 -8.23 -18.29
CA TYR A 2 10.04 -8.53 -17.23
C TYR A 2 8.56 -8.55 -17.67
N ASP A 3 8.26 -8.53 -18.97
CA ASP A 3 6.91 -8.28 -19.53
C ASP A 3 6.21 -7.06 -18.89
N ALA A 4 7.00 -6.01 -18.64
CA ALA A 4 6.56 -4.81 -17.94
C ALA A 4 5.81 -3.88 -18.90
N LYS A 5 4.57 -3.53 -18.53
CA LYS A 5 3.66 -2.70 -19.35
C LYS A 5 3.05 -1.59 -18.51
N ASN A 6 2.99 -0.39 -19.08
CA ASN A 6 2.16 0.70 -18.59
C ASN A 6 0.86 0.69 -19.39
N SER A 7 -0.26 0.69 -18.71
CA SER A 7 -1.57 0.57 -19.31
C SER A 7 -2.60 1.43 -18.59
N GLN A 8 -3.79 1.53 -19.17
CA GLN A 8 -4.90 2.28 -18.57
C GLN A 8 -6.22 1.57 -18.79
N ILE A 9 -7.15 1.79 -17.88
CA ILE A 9 -8.54 1.30 -17.95
C ILE A 9 -9.46 2.51 -17.89
N LYS A 10 -10.43 2.58 -18.81
CA LYS A 10 -11.52 3.56 -18.73
C LYS A 10 -12.46 3.14 -17.61
N PHE A 11 -12.66 4.04 -16.66
CA PHE A 11 -13.54 3.89 -15.50
C PHE A 11 -14.61 4.97 -15.53
N TYR A 12 -15.79 4.64 -16.06
CA TYR A 12 -16.86 5.59 -16.40
C TYR A 12 -16.32 6.73 -17.26
N ASP A 13 -16.40 7.98 -16.78
CA ASP A 13 -15.89 9.17 -17.48
C ASP A 13 -14.42 9.48 -17.12
N ASP A 14 -13.77 8.63 -16.32
CA ASP A 14 -12.41 8.80 -15.84
C ASP A 14 -11.48 7.67 -16.32
N THR A 15 -10.23 7.72 -15.91
CA THR A 15 -9.18 6.75 -16.30
C THR A 15 -8.38 6.30 -15.09
N ILE A 16 -8.13 5.00 -15.00
CA ILE A 16 -7.25 4.38 -14.02
C ILE A 16 -5.99 3.90 -14.75
N ASN A 17 -4.82 4.45 -14.38
CA ASN A 17 -3.55 3.94 -14.86
C ASN A 17 -3.14 2.71 -14.06
N TYR A 18 -2.50 1.75 -14.71
CA TYR A 18 -1.93 0.61 -14.02
C TYR A 18 -0.64 0.13 -14.68
N VAL A 19 0.13 -0.60 -13.92
CA VAL A 19 1.28 -1.33 -14.43
C VAL A 19 1.08 -2.82 -14.24
N SER A 20 1.59 -3.61 -15.19
CA SER A 20 1.64 -5.06 -15.05
C SER A 20 2.98 -5.60 -15.48
N PHE A 21 3.42 -6.70 -14.85
CA PHE A 21 4.69 -7.36 -15.15
C PHE A 21 4.68 -8.80 -14.63
N GLY A 22 5.67 -9.60 -15.07
CA GLY A 22 5.81 -11.01 -14.65
C GLY A 22 5.20 -12.01 -15.63
N TYR A 23 5.59 -13.27 -15.49
CA TYR A 23 5.31 -14.36 -16.43
C TYR A 23 4.48 -15.50 -15.83
N GLY A 24 4.23 -15.43 -14.50
CA GLY A 24 3.50 -16.48 -13.79
C GLY A 24 2.04 -16.56 -14.19
N ASN A 25 1.40 -17.65 -13.81
CA ASN A 25 -0.01 -17.93 -14.11
C ASN A 25 -0.97 -17.55 -12.98
N LYS A 26 -0.45 -17.09 -11.84
CA LYS A 26 -1.24 -16.55 -10.72
C LYS A 26 -1.27 -15.04 -10.80
N ASN A 27 -2.37 -14.43 -10.37
CA ASN A 27 -2.49 -12.99 -10.31
C ASN A 27 -2.11 -12.47 -8.92
N LEU A 28 -1.24 -11.46 -8.86
CA LEU A 28 -0.85 -10.75 -7.64
C LEU A 28 -1.22 -9.28 -7.77
N LEU A 29 -2.04 -8.81 -6.87
CA LEU A 29 -2.37 -7.39 -6.73
C LEU A 29 -1.51 -6.79 -5.62
N LEU A 30 -0.68 -5.81 -5.93
CA LEU A 30 0.05 -5.00 -4.97
C LEU A 30 -0.64 -3.65 -4.83
N ILE A 31 -1.05 -3.29 -3.61
CA ILE A 31 -1.71 -2.03 -3.29
C ILE A 31 -0.76 -1.20 -2.42
N PRO A 32 -0.15 -0.15 -2.98
CA PRO A 32 0.81 0.68 -2.24
C PRO A 32 0.12 1.50 -1.14
N GLY A 33 0.92 2.00 -0.21
CA GLY A 33 0.48 2.97 0.79
C GLY A 33 0.30 4.37 0.23
N LEU A 34 -0.12 5.28 1.11
CA LEU A 34 -0.24 6.70 0.82
C LEU A 34 1.08 7.28 0.30
N ASN A 35 1.02 7.92 -0.85
CA ASN A 35 2.19 8.58 -1.46
C ASN A 35 1.75 9.77 -2.31
N THR A 36 2.72 10.61 -2.67
CA THR A 36 2.52 11.77 -3.55
C THR A 36 2.73 11.44 -5.02
N GLU A 37 3.33 10.30 -5.34
CA GLU A 37 3.69 9.92 -6.69
C GLU A 37 2.67 9.01 -7.34
N ARG A 38 2.58 9.10 -8.65
CA ARG A 38 1.77 8.20 -9.48
C ARG A 38 2.63 7.08 -10.06
N ILE A 39 1.99 5.95 -10.39
CA ILE A 39 2.69 4.78 -10.94
C ILE A 39 2.90 4.82 -12.45
N LYS A 40 2.22 5.74 -13.14
CA LYS A 40 2.31 5.90 -14.60
C LYS A 40 3.76 6.04 -15.06
N GLY A 41 4.19 5.21 -15.99
CA GLY A 41 5.56 5.20 -16.52
C GLY A 41 6.57 4.37 -15.72
N LYS A 42 6.20 3.82 -14.56
CA LYS A 42 7.13 3.14 -13.64
C LYS A 42 7.16 1.60 -13.79
N ALA A 43 6.55 1.02 -14.82
CA ALA A 43 6.41 -0.43 -14.95
C ALA A 43 7.74 -1.20 -14.84
N LEU A 44 8.78 -0.73 -15.52
CA LEU A 44 10.08 -1.39 -15.51
C LEU A 44 10.80 -1.28 -14.14
N GLN A 45 10.72 -0.11 -13.51
CA GLN A 45 11.28 0.13 -12.18
C GLN A 45 10.60 -0.75 -11.12
N LEU A 46 9.26 -0.82 -11.15
CA LEU A 46 8.48 -1.64 -10.24
C LEU A 46 8.72 -3.14 -10.50
N ALA A 47 8.81 -3.57 -11.76
CA ALA A 47 9.16 -4.94 -12.10
C ALA A 47 10.54 -5.35 -11.56
N PHE A 48 11.53 -4.45 -11.59
CA PHE A 48 12.83 -4.71 -11.01
C PHE A 48 12.77 -4.81 -9.47
N TYR A 49 12.02 -3.93 -8.82
CA TYR A 49 11.86 -3.94 -7.37
C TYR A 49 11.14 -5.22 -6.87
N TYR A 50 10.08 -5.63 -7.58
CA TYR A 50 9.27 -6.80 -7.25
C TYR A 50 9.67 -8.07 -8.03
N ARG A 51 10.92 -8.15 -8.52
CA ARG A 51 11.40 -9.26 -9.37
C ARG A 51 11.27 -10.66 -8.74
N ASN A 52 11.19 -10.74 -7.42
CA ASN A 52 10.99 -12.02 -6.71
C ASN A 52 9.67 -12.71 -7.10
N PHE A 53 8.64 -11.96 -7.50
CA PHE A 53 7.33 -12.49 -7.84
C PHE A 53 7.17 -12.90 -9.31
N LEU A 54 8.06 -12.47 -10.19
CA LEU A 54 7.89 -12.55 -11.66
C LEU A 54 7.69 -13.96 -12.21
N ARG A 55 8.29 -14.96 -11.57
CA ARG A 55 8.22 -16.35 -12.02
C ARG A 55 6.85 -16.97 -11.75
N ASP A 56 6.29 -16.67 -10.57
CA ASP A 56 5.09 -17.33 -10.07
C ASP A 56 3.83 -16.52 -10.37
N TYR A 57 3.97 -15.20 -10.60
CA TYR A 57 2.88 -14.25 -10.70
C TYR A 57 2.94 -13.36 -11.94
N LYS A 58 1.75 -13.03 -12.43
CA LYS A 58 1.46 -11.81 -13.15
C LYS A 58 1.06 -10.76 -12.12
N VAL A 59 1.87 -9.73 -11.97
CA VAL A 59 1.70 -8.69 -10.95
C VAL A 59 0.96 -7.50 -11.54
N PHE A 60 0.03 -6.94 -10.78
CA PHE A 60 -0.74 -5.74 -11.12
C PHE A 60 -0.61 -4.72 -9.99
N ILE A 61 -0.44 -3.46 -10.35
CA ILE A 61 -0.52 -2.32 -9.44
C ILE A 61 -1.41 -1.29 -10.11
N PHE A 62 -2.52 -0.93 -9.47
CA PHE A 62 -3.44 0.10 -9.96
C PHE A 62 -3.14 1.43 -9.26
N ASP A 63 -3.24 2.53 -10.01
CA ASP A 63 -3.37 3.87 -9.46
C ASP A 63 -4.84 4.13 -9.12
N HIS A 64 -5.13 5.18 -8.38
CA HIS A 64 -6.49 5.67 -8.28
C HIS A 64 -6.86 6.43 -9.56
N LYS A 65 -8.16 6.61 -9.84
CA LYS A 65 -8.64 7.40 -10.98
C LYS A 65 -7.98 8.79 -11.06
N GLU A 66 -8.00 9.39 -12.24
CA GLU A 66 -7.32 10.66 -12.47
C GLU A 66 -7.89 11.80 -11.62
N HIS A 67 -9.21 11.93 -11.52
CA HIS A 67 -9.88 13.04 -10.84
C HIS A 67 -10.54 12.54 -9.55
N LEU A 68 -9.96 12.92 -8.40
CA LEU A 68 -10.52 12.63 -7.09
C LEU A 68 -11.44 13.77 -6.64
N ASN A 69 -12.60 13.43 -6.06
CA ASN A 69 -13.44 14.39 -5.37
C ASN A 69 -13.03 14.53 -3.90
N GLU A 70 -13.46 15.57 -3.23
CA GLU A 70 -13.10 15.85 -1.83
C GLU A 70 -13.61 14.80 -0.83
N ASN A 71 -14.68 14.09 -1.19
CA ASN A 71 -15.28 13.02 -0.37
C ASN A 71 -14.81 11.62 -0.77
N TYR A 72 -13.65 11.52 -1.41
CA TYR A 72 -13.09 10.25 -1.85
C TYR A 72 -12.62 9.41 -0.66
N GLU A 73 -13.15 8.20 -0.53
CA GLU A 73 -12.95 7.31 0.61
C GLU A 73 -12.30 5.96 0.21
N ILE A 74 -11.91 5.19 1.19
CA ILE A 74 -11.35 3.82 0.97
C ILE A 74 -12.35 2.92 0.23
N SER A 75 -13.66 3.11 0.44
CA SER A 75 -14.72 2.41 -0.29
C SER A 75 -14.68 2.67 -1.80
N ASP A 76 -14.44 3.91 -2.21
CA ASP A 76 -14.34 4.27 -3.64
C ASP A 76 -13.12 3.61 -4.29
N MET A 77 -12.00 3.55 -3.54
CA MET A 77 -10.77 2.87 -4.00
C MET A 77 -11.00 1.37 -4.19
N VAL A 78 -11.79 0.74 -3.33
CA VAL A 78 -12.16 -0.68 -3.45
C VAL A 78 -13.04 -0.92 -4.68
N GLU A 79 -14.01 -0.05 -4.95
CA GLU A 79 -14.85 -0.13 -6.15
C GLU A 79 -14.01 0.00 -7.44
N GLU A 80 -13.05 0.93 -7.47
CA GLU A 80 -12.12 1.08 -8.59
C GLU A 80 -11.31 -0.20 -8.83
N ILE A 81 -10.75 -0.78 -7.77
CA ILE A 81 -9.96 -2.02 -7.86
C ILE A 81 -10.83 -3.20 -8.29
N SER A 82 -12.03 -3.36 -7.72
CA SER A 82 -12.94 -4.44 -8.08
C SER A 82 -13.37 -4.35 -9.54
N TYR A 83 -13.63 -3.13 -10.03
CA TYR A 83 -13.90 -2.88 -11.44
C TYR A 83 -12.72 -3.27 -12.33
N CYS A 84 -11.49 -2.88 -11.96
CA CYS A 84 -10.28 -3.22 -12.72
C CYS A 84 -10.06 -4.74 -12.79
N ILE A 85 -10.23 -5.45 -11.66
CA ILE A 85 -10.14 -6.91 -11.59
C ILE A 85 -11.12 -7.56 -12.57
N LYS A 86 -12.38 -7.14 -12.55
CA LYS A 86 -13.42 -7.63 -13.48
C LYS A 86 -13.10 -7.31 -14.94
N LYS A 87 -12.67 -6.07 -15.21
CA LYS A 87 -12.36 -5.61 -16.58
C LYS A 87 -11.19 -6.34 -17.21
N LEU A 88 -10.23 -6.79 -16.39
CA LEU A 88 -9.08 -7.57 -16.82
C LEU A 88 -9.33 -9.09 -16.77
N ASN A 89 -10.55 -9.53 -16.42
CA ASN A 89 -10.92 -10.94 -16.23
C ASN A 89 -9.96 -11.70 -15.28
N LEU A 90 -9.62 -11.08 -14.15
CA LEU A 90 -8.81 -11.73 -13.13
C LEU A 90 -9.74 -12.50 -12.19
N ASP A 91 -9.80 -13.83 -12.32
CA ASP A 91 -10.74 -14.67 -11.56
C ASP A 91 -10.49 -14.60 -10.04
N LYS A 92 -9.24 -14.86 -9.64
CA LYS A 92 -8.78 -14.78 -8.25
C LYS A 92 -7.42 -14.12 -8.18
N VAL A 93 -7.25 -13.28 -7.16
CA VAL A 93 -5.99 -12.56 -6.92
C VAL A 93 -5.46 -12.86 -5.52
N ASP A 94 -4.16 -12.96 -5.40
CA ASP A 94 -3.48 -12.75 -4.13
C ASP A 94 -3.28 -11.26 -3.95
N VAL A 95 -3.45 -10.76 -2.73
CA VAL A 95 -3.39 -9.31 -2.46
C VAL A 95 -2.33 -9.02 -1.42
N VAL A 96 -1.47 -8.05 -1.71
CA VAL A 96 -0.54 -7.47 -0.73
C VAL A 96 -0.84 -5.98 -0.61
N GLY A 97 -1.32 -5.56 0.56
CA GLY A 97 -1.63 -4.17 0.84
C GLY A 97 -0.71 -3.58 1.89
N VAL A 98 -0.11 -2.42 1.61
CA VAL A 98 0.81 -1.71 2.52
C VAL A 98 0.13 -0.45 3.04
N SER A 99 0.09 -0.25 4.36
CA SER A 99 -0.44 0.97 5.00
C SER A 99 -1.88 1.26 4.54
N GLN A 100 -2.16 2.41 3.90
CA GLN A 100 -3.45 2.70 3.26
C GLN A 100 -3.87 1.58 2.29
N GLY A 101 -2.94 1.02 1.51
CA GLY A 101 -3.20 -0.13 0.65
C GLY A 101 -3.67 -1.36 1.44
N GLY A 102 -3.24 -1.50 2.68
CA GLY A 102 -3.74 -2.52 3.61
C GLY A 102 -5.17 -2.27 4.07
N MET A 103 -5.57 -0.99 4.24
CA MET A 103 -6.97 -0.62 4.52
C MET A 103 -7.87 -0.98 3.34
N ILE A 104 -7.42 -0.67 2.12
CA ILE A 104 -8.11 -1.04 0.88
C ILE A 104 -8.22 -2.56 0.74
N ALA A 105 -7.12 -3.29 0.99
CA ALA A 105 -7.07 -4.74 0.89
C ALA A 105 -8.01 -5.45 1.89
N GLN A 106 -8.13 -4.94 3.12
CA GLN A 106 -9.10 -5.43 4.11
C GLN A 106 -10.52 -5.27 3.61
N LEU A 107 -10.89 -4.07 3.18
CA LEU A 107 -12.26 -3.81 2.71
C LEU A 107 -12.58 -4.56 1.40
N LEU A 108 -11.59 -4.75 0.52
CA LEU A 108 -11.71 -5.60 -0.67
C LEU A 108 -12.01 -7.06 -0.28
N ALA A 109 -11.26 -7.62 0.68
CA ALA A 109 -11.47 -8.99 1.15
C ALA A 109 -12.80 -9.19 1.89
N ILE A 110 -13.30 -8.15 2.58
CA ILE A 110 -14.60 -8.16 3.25
C ILE A 110 -15.76 -8.12 2.23
N ASN A 111 -15.66 -7.24 1.24
CA ASN A 111 -16.75 -7.01 0.28
C ASN A 111 -16.77 -8.02 -0.87
N TYR A 112 -15.61 -8.59 -1.20
CA TYR A 112 -15.41 -9.49 -2.35
C TYR A 112 -14.60 -10.74 -1.94
N PRO A 113 -15.07 -11.55 -0.98
CA PRO A 113 -14.30 -12.68 -0.43
C PRO A 113 -13.94 -13.74 -1.48
N ASP A 114 -14.76 -13.91 -2.51
CA ASP A 114 -14.49 -14.87 -3.59
C ASP A 114 -13.35 -14.44 -4.53
N ILE A 115 -13.02 -13.15 -4.56
CA ILE A 115 -11.95 -12.60 -5.40
C ILE A 115 -10.59 -12.78 -4.74
N VAL A 116 -10.49 -12.57 -3.41
CA VAL A 116 -9.22 -12.57 -2.69
C VAL A 116 -8.86 -13.98 -2.22
N ARG A 117 -7.84 -14.58 -2.83
CA ARG A 117 -7.37 -15.93 -2.49
C ARG A 117 -6.49 -15.94 -1.24
N LYS A 118 -5.46 -15.12 -1.22
CA LYS A 118 -4.56 -14.90 -0.08
C LYS A 118 -4.37 -13.41 0.15
N LEU A 119 -4.21 -13.05 1.41
CA LEU A 119 -4.11 -11.65 1.83
C LEU A 119 -2.86 -11.41 2.66
N VAL A 120 -2.06 -10.41 2.31
CA VAL A 120 -0.93 -9.94 3.12
C VAL A 120 -1.18 -8.48 3.48
N LEU A 121 -1.26 -8.20 4.76
CA LEU A 121 -1.50 -6.87 5.33
C LEU A 121 -0.23 -6.38 5.99
N VAL A 122 0.33 -5.27 5.50
CA VAL A 122 1.66 -4.78 5.87
C VAL A 122 1.56 -3.40 6.49
N ALA A 123 2.05 -3.23 7.72
CA ALA A 123 2.11 -1.95 8.43
C ALA A 123 0.79 -1.16 8.30
N THR A 124 -0.33 -1.81 8.64
CA THR A 124 -1.68 -1.28 8.45
C THR A 124 -2.54 -1.45 9.70
N THR A 125 -3.68 -0.79 9.73
CA THR A 125 -4.66 -0.86 10.82
C THR A 125 -6.06 -1.11 10.26
N SER A 126 -6.96 -1.63 11.07
CA SER A 126 -8.38 -1.83 10.73
C SER A 126 -9.29 -0.68 11.12
N ARG A 127 -8.78 0.28 11.88
CA ARG A 127 -9.50 1.45 12.36
C ARG A 127 -8.55 2.60 12.62
N ASN A 128 -9.08 3.81 12.68
CA ASN A 128 -8.31 4.95 13.10
C ASN A 128 -7.84 4.81 14.56
N ASN A 129 -6.76 5.49 14.89
CA ASN A 129 -6.20 5.53 16.24
C ASN A 129 -5.45 6.85 16.46
N PRO A 130 -5.27 7.28 17.72
CA PRO A 130 -4.69 8.59 18.02
C PRO A 130 -3.30 8.82 17.43
N THR A 131 -2.44 7.79 17.42
CA THR A 131 -1.08 7.90 16.89
C THR A 131 -1.08 8.13 15.38
N THR A 132 -1.78 7.27 14.64
CA THR A 132 -1.90 7.40 13.18
C THR A 132 -2.58 8.72 12.81
N ASN A 133 -3.66 9.09 13.51
CA ASN A 133 -4.37 10.33 13.24
C ASN A 133 -3.43 11.54 13.41
N LYS A 134 -2.68 11.61 14.50
CA LYS A 134 -1.73 12.71 14.76
C LYS A 134 -0.67 12.84 13.65
N VAL A 135 -0.14 11.72 13.17
CA VAL A 135 0.89 11.72 12.10
C VAL A 135 0.27 12.15 10.78
N VAL A 136 -0.87 11.58 10.40
CA VAL A 136 -1.55 11.87 9.13
C VAL A 136 -2.06 13.31 9.10
N ASP A 137 -2.66 13.80 10.19
CA ASP A 137 -3.10 15.20 10.33
C ASP A 137 -1.92 16.18 10.16
N ARG A 138 -0.75 15.85 10.76
CA ARG A 138 0.45 16.68 10.57
C ARG A 138 0.88 16.73 9.11
N TRP A 139 0.84 15.62 8.39
CA TRP A 139 1.16 15.58 6.96
C TRP A 139 0.16 16.40 6.12
N ILE A 140 -1.14 16.34 6.45
CA ILE A 140 -2.18 17.12 5.78
C ILE A 140 -1.91 18.63 5.99
N VAL A 141 -1.69 19.07 7.23
CA VAL A 141 -1.43 20.48 7.55
C VAL A 141 -0.18 21.01 6.81
N LEU A 142 0.90 20.23 6.79
CA LEU A 142 2.12 20.62 6.07
C LEU A 142 1.88 20.71 4.55
N ALA A 143 1.09 19.80 4.00
CA ALA A 143 0.73 19.82 2.58
C ALA A 143 -0.17 21.00 2.22
N GLU A 144 -1.18 21.29 3.04
CA GLU A 144 -2.10 22.44 2.87
C GLU A 144 -1.38 23.79 2.92
N ASN A 145 -0.40 23.92 3.81
CA ASN A 145 0.43 25.12 3.92
C ASN A 145 1.49 25.24 2.81
N GLY A 146 1.66 24.20 1.98
CA GLY A 146 2.73 24.17 0.97
C GLY A 146 4.13 23.98 1.55
N GLU A 147 4.25 23.53 2.81
CA GLU A 147 5.51 23.31 3.53
C GLU A 147 6.19 22.01 3.09
N LEU A 148 6.54 21.91 1.80
CA LEU A 148 6.99 20.69 1.14
C LEU A 148 8.24 20.07 1.76
N GLN A 149 9.21 20.90 2.11
CA GLN A 149 10.47 20.41 2.68
C GLN A 149 10.25 19.80 4.06
N GLU A 150 9.40 20.44 4.87
CA GLU A 150 9.07 19.94 6.21
C GLU A 150 8.19 18.69 6.12
N LEU A 151 7.24 18.62 5.17
CA LEU A 151 6.46 17.42 4.88
C LEU A 151 7.37 16.23 4.53
N GLN A 152 8.29 16.41 3.59
CA GLN A 152 9.22 15.35 3.18
C GLN A 152 10.12 14.89 4.33
N LYS A 153 10.65 15.84 5.10
CA LYS A 153 11.48 15.56 6.27
C LYS A 153 10.67 14.78 7.31
N ASN A 154 9.47 15.26 7.64
CA ASN A 154 8.61 14.62 8.64
C ASN A 154 8.19 13.21 8.19
N MET A 155 7.82 13.02 6.92
CA MET A 155 7.55 11.69 6.37
C MET A 155 8.77 10.78 6.44
N LEU A 156 9.96 11.27 6.09
CA LEU A 156 11.19 10.48 6.18
C LEU A 156 11.45 10.01 7.62
N GLU A 157 11.33 10.90 8.59
CA GLU A 157 11.63 10.64 10.00
C GLU A 157 10.60 9.72 10.67
N THR A 158 9.34 9.75 10.24
CA THR A 158 8.25 8.93 10.82
C THR A 158 8.11 7.57 10.12
N VAL A 159 8.38 7.51 8.82
CA VAL A 159 8.19 6.31 8.00
C VAL A 159 9.36 5.33 8.11
N TYR A 160 10.59 5.84 8.24
CA TYR A 160 11.78 4.99 8.29
C TYR A 160 12.41 4.92 9.68
N SER A 161 13.03 3.78 9.99
CA SER A 161 13.84 3.65 11.20
C SER A 161 15.07 4.56 11.15
N LYS A 162 15.51 5.06 12.32
CA LYS A 162 16.73 5.89 12.41
C LYS A 162 17.94 5.20 11.80
N ARG A 163 18.07 3.88 11.99
CA ARG A 163 19.14 3.07 11.41
C ARG A 163 19.12 3.11 9.89
N TYR A 164 17.95 2.99 9.29
CA TYR A 164 17.81 3.02 7.83
C TYR A 164 18.14 4.40 7.26
N ILE A 165 17.69 5.48 7.89
CA ILE A 165 18.00 6.86 7.50
C ILE A 165 19.51 7.11 7.52
N VAL A 166 20.20 6.73 8.61
CA VAL A 166 21.66 6.91 8.74
C VAL A 166 22.40 6.12 7.67
N LYS A 167 22.03 4.86 7.45
CA LYS A 167 22.65 4.00 6.43
C LYS A 167 22.47 4.52 5.00
N ASN A 168 21.33 5.19 4.72
CA ASN A 168 20.95 5.69 3.39
C ASN A 168 20.95 7.23 3.33
N LYS A 169 21.73 7.91 4.16
CA LYS A 169 21.72 9.38 4.30
C LYS A 169 21.90 10.12 2.96
N TRP A 170 22.77 9.63 2.08
CA TRP A 170 22.98 10.22 0.76
C TRP A 170 21.72 10.16 -0.13
N LEU A 171 20.96 9.05 -0.03
CA LEU A 171 19.72 8.87 -0.80
C LEU A 171 18.62 9.82 -0.29
N SER A 172 18.53 10.01 1.03
CA SER A 172 17.56 10.94 1.61
C SER A 172 17.82 12.39 1.21
N ILE A 173 19.08 12.80 1.15
CA ILE A 173 19.47 14.13 0.67
C ILE A 173 19.12 14.30 -0.82
N LEU A 174 19.40 13.29 -1.64
CA LEU A 174 19.11 13.31 -3.06
C LEU A 174 17.60 13.42 -3.33
N VAL A 175 16.78 12.66 -2.60
CA VAL A 175 15.32 12.71 -2.68
C VAL A 175 14.81 14.11 -2.31
N GLN A 176 15.29 14.71 -1.23
CA GLN A 176 14.88 16.06 -0.79
C GLN A 176 15.22 17.14 -1.85
N ILE A 177 16.32 16.99 -2.57
CA ILE A 177 16.75 17.96 -3.61
C ILE A 177 15.96 17.78 -4.91
N LEU A 178 15.77 16.54 -5.33
CA LEU A 178 15.20 16.24 -6.65
C LEU A 178 13.67 16.14 -6.65
N PHE A 179 13.08 15.77 -5.52
CA PHE A 179 11.64 15.55 -5.45
C PHE A 179 10.91 16.82 -5.01
N LYS A 180 10.26 17.46 -5.98
CA LYS A 180 9.36 18.60 -5.74
C LYS A 180 7.98 18.23 -6.26
N PRO A 181 7.06 17.75 -5.37
CA PRO A 181 5.72 17.41 -5.81
C PRO A 181 5.02 18.66 -6.37
N ARG A 182 4.24 18.45 -7.43
CA ARG A 182 3.44 19.49 -8.05
C ARG A 182 2.19 19.76 -7.19
N LEU A 183 1.55 20.90 -7.38
CA LEU A 183 0.38 21.29 -6.59
C LEU A 183 -0.79 20.30 -6.73
N ASP A 184 -1.01 19.77 -7.94
CA ASP A 184 -2.01 18.75 -8.20
C ASP A 184 -1.73 17.43 -7.45
N GLN A 185 -0.46 17.05 -7.30
CA GLN A 185 -0.04 15.89 -6.51
C GLN A 185 -0.28 16.08 -5.02
N LEU A 186 -0.10 17.31 -4.51
CA LEU A 186 -0.39 17.62 -3.11
C LEU A 186 -1.87 17.58 -2.80
N ASN A 187 -2.71 18.18 -3.63
CA ASN A 187 -4.16 18.12 -3.45
C ASN A 187 -4.66 16.68 -3.45
N ARG A 188 -4.14 15.87 -4.37
CA ARG A 188 -4.42 14.43 -4.41
C ARG A 188 -3.97 13.72 -3.13
N PHE A 189 -2.74 14.00 -2.66
CA PHE A 189 -2.22 13.45 -1.41
C PHE A 189 -3.11 13.79 -0.21
N ILE A 190 -3.55 15.04 -0.09
CA ILE A 190 -4.44 15.49 0.99
C ILE A 190 -5.76 14.71 0.99
N ILE A 191 -6.40 14.53 -0.16
CA ILE A 191 -7.63 13.76 -0.30
C ILE A 191 -7.42 12.31 0.15
N LEU A 192 -6.36 11.67 -0.35
CA LEU A 192 -6.02 10.29 0.01
C LEU A 192 -5.67 10.16 1.50
N ALA A 193 -4.95 11.11 2.07
CA ALA A 193 -4.61 11.12 3.49
C ALA A 193 -5.87 11.24 4.38
N ARG A 194 -6.81 12.12 4.03
CA ARG A 194 -8.07 12.29 4.74
C ARG A 194 -8.93 11.02 4.74
N SER A 195 -8.88 10.21 3.68
CA SER A 195 -9.61 8.94 3.62
C SER A 195 -9.14 7.93 4.67
N CYS A 196 -7.85 7.97 5.06
CA CYS A 196 -7.31 7.10 6.11
C CYS A 196 -7.90 7.39 7.49
N LEU A 197 -8.19 8.68 7.78
CA LEU A 197 -8.68 9.12 9.09
C LEU A 197 -10.11 8.67 9.39
N LYS A 198 -10.90 8.34 8.36
CA LYS A 198 -12.27 7.88 8.49
C LYS A 198 -12.41 6.36 8.49
N PHE A 199 -11.33 5.64 8.22
CA PHE A 199 -11.38 4.20 8.04
C PHE A 199 -11.67 3.45 9.33
N ASN A 200 -12.68 2.57 9.29
CA ASN A 200 -13.01 1.64 10.38
C ASN A 200 -13.77 0.44 9.83
N VAL A 201 -13.12 -0.74 9.91
CA VAL A 201 -13.72 -2.03 9.54
C VAL A 201 -13.50 -3.09 10.64
N PHE A 202 -13.06 -2.68 11.83
CA PHE A 202 -12.67 -3.58 12.91
C PHE A 202 -13.74 -4.64 13.23
N ASP A 203 -15.01 -4.23 13.31
CA ASP A 203 -16.13 -5.14 13.60
C ASP A 203 -16.55 -6.03 12.42
N LYS A 204 -15.90 -5.87 11.25
CA LYS A 204 -16.18 -6.63 10.03
C LYS A 204 -15.04 -7.58 9.65
N LEU A 205 -13.94 -7.60 10.41
CA LEU A 205 -12.74 -8.39 10.10
C LEU A 205 -12.99 -9.92 10.10
N ASP A 206 -13.97 -10.37 10.84
CA ASP A 206 -14.45 -11.76 10.87
C ASP A 206 -15.01 -12.25 9.52
N LYS A 207 -15.36 -11.31 8.61
CA LYS A 207 -15.79 -11.63 7.24
C LYS A 207 -14.65 -11.95 6.28
N ILE A 208 -13.39 -11.71 6.66
CA ILE A 208 -12.23 -12.05 5.85
C ILE A 208 -12.05 -13.57 5.83
N GLN A 209 -12.28 -14.20 4.69
CA GLN A 209 -12.21 -15.65 4.49
C GLN A 209 -10.85 -16.10 3.93
N SER A 210 -10.09 -15.18 3.34
CA SER A 210 -8.80 -15.49 2.73
C SER A 210 -7.74 -15.84 3.78
N LYS A 211 -6.86 -16.81 3.45
CA LYS A 211 -5.67 -17.09 4.26
C LYS A 211 -4.83 -15.81 4.35
N THR A 212 -4.63 -15.32 5.57
CA THR A 212 -4.06 -14.00 5.83
C THR A 212 -2.71 -14.08 6.54
N LEU A 213 -1.81 -13.16 6.20
CA LEU A 213 -0.57 -12.85 6.92
C LEU A 213 -0.56 -11.36 7.25
N VAL A 214 -0.36 -11.02 8.51
CA VAL A 214 -0.13 -9.66 8.97
C VAL A 214 1.37 -9.45 9.21
N ILE A 215 1.91 -8.36 8.65
CA ILE A 215 3.31 -7.96 8.85
C ILE A 215 3.34 -6.56 9.47
N GLY A 216 3.97 -6.45 10.63
CA GLY A 216 4.20 -5.20 11.34
C GLY A 216 5.68 -4.90 11.53
N ALA A 217 5.98 -3.76 12.12
CA ALA A 217 7.32 -3.29 12.43
C ALA A 217 7.38 -2.68 13.84
N ALA A 218 8.33 -3.10 14.67
CA ALA A 218 8.38 -2.68 16.07
C ALA A 218 8.75 -1.19 16.26
N LEU A 219 9.40 -0.58 15.27
CA LEU A 219 9.78 0.83 15.29
C LEU A 219 8.86 1.72 14.42
N ASP A 220 7.68 1.22 14.06
CA ASP A 220 6.70 1.97 13.28
C ASP A 220 6.11 3.12 14.10
N GLN A 221 6.35 4.36 13.65
CA GLN A 221 5.85 5.58 14.29
C GLN A 221 4.55 6.09 13.66
N VAL A 222 4.12 5.50 12.54
CA VAL A 222 2.88 5.85 11.84
C VAL A 222 1.73 4.97 12.31
N ILE A 223 1.94 3.65 12.27
CA ILE A 223 0.99 2.63 12.74
C ILE A 223 1.73 1.67 13.67
N PRO A 224 1.69 1.92 14.99
CA PRO A 224 2.39 1.10 15.98
C PRO A 224 2.09 -0.40 15.84
N ALA A 225 3.08 -1.25 16.15
CA ALA A 225 3.01 -2.72 15.99
C ALA A 225 1.85 -3.36 16.76
N GLU A 226 1.33 -2.70 17.80
CA GLU A 226 0.14 -3.16 18.55
C GLU A 226 -1.09 -3.30 17.65
N PHE A 227 -1.26 -2.43 16.62
CA PHE A 227 -2.37 -2.54 15.66
C PHE A 227 -2.19 -3.72 14.70
N SER A 228 -0.95 -4.10 14.38
CA SER A 228 -0.69 -5.34 13.65
C SER A 228 -0.99 -6.57 14.50
N ASN A 229 -0.72 -6.53 15.82
CA ASN A 229 -1.11 -7.59 16.75
C ASN A 229 -2.64 -7.71 16.85
N GLU A 230 -3.33 -6.59 17.09
CA GLU A 230 -4.79 -6.53 17.17
C GLU A 230 -5.45 -7.09 15.90
N LEU A 231 -4.94 -6.67 14.73
CA LEU A 231 -5.44 -7.10 13.42
C LEU A 231 -5.29 -8.62 13.24
N ALA A 232 -4.11 -9.17 13.56
CA ALA A 232 -3.83 -10.59 13.43
C ALA A 232 -4.67 -11.44 14.41
N GLU A 233 -4.87 -10.97 15.62
CA GLU A 233 -5.71 -11.61 16.63
C GLU A 233 -7.19 -11.63 16.20
N LYS A 234 -7.70 -10.49 15.70
CA LYS A 234 -9.10 -10.37 15.27
C LYS A 234 -9.43 -11.21 14.04
N ILE A 235 -8.50 -11.30 13.08
CA ILE A 235 -8.63 -12.16 11.88
C ILE A 235 -8.32 -13.63 12.24
N ASN A 236 -7.63 -13.91 13.35
CA ASN A 236 -7.09 -15.20 13.72
C ASN A 236 -6.12 -15.77 12.67
N CYS A 237 -5.06 -15.00 12.37
CA CYS A 237 -4.12 -15.33 11.31
C CYS A 237 -2.65 -15.23 11.75
N GLN A 238 -1.74 -15.67 10.87
CA GLN A 238 -0.30 -15.57 11.10
C GLN A 238 0.15 -14.10 11.14
N LYS A 239 1.14 -13.81 12.00
CA LYS A 239 1.80 -12.49 12.05
C LYS A 239 3.32 -12.60 12.07
N ILE A 240 3.96 -11.57 11.55
CA ILE A 240 5.42 -11.34 11.63
C ILE A 240 5.64 -9.90 12.05
N ILE A 241 6.39 -9.67 13.12
CA ILE A 241 6.83 -8.32 13.54
C ILE A 241 8.33 -8.21 13.31
N PHE A 242 8.76 -7.26 12.50
CA PHE A 242 10.18 -6.98 12.27
C PHE A 242 10.70 -5.99 13.30
N GLU A 243 11.57 -6.44 14.19
CA GLU A 243 12.02 -5.71 15.37
C GLU A 243 12.82 -4.42 15.08
N ASN A 244 13.55 -4.36 13.97
CA ASN A 244 14.49 -3.29 13.67
C ASN A 244 14.09 -2.41 12.48
N SER A 245 12.82 -2.39 12.12
CA SER A 245 12.30 -1.61 11.00
C SER A 245 11.18 -0.66 11.41
N GLY A 246 11.03 0.42 10.65
CA GLY A 246 9.95 1.39 10.74
C GLY A 246 8.76 1.02 9.85
N HIS A 247 7.89 2.00 9.59
CA HIS A 247 6.68 1.86 8.78
C HIS A 247 6.98 1.34 7.36
N ALA A 248 8.08 1.76 6.75
CA ALA A 248 8.53 1.27 5.45
C ALA A 248 9.22 -0.11 5.50
N VAL A 249 8.73 -1.03 6.33
CA VAL A 249 9.29 -2.37 6.54
C VAL A 249 9.57 -3.10 5.22
N HIS A 250 8.73 -2.92 4.20
CA HIS A 250 8.88 -3.50 2.88
C HIS A 250 10.10 -2.97 2.09
N GLN A 251 10.66 -1.83 2.51
CA GLN A 251 11.88 -1.25 1.93
C GLN A 251 13.10 -1.46 2.82
N GLU A 252 12.92 -1.52 4.14
CA GLU A 252 14.01 -1.66 5.09
C GLU A 252 14.53 -3.10 5.21
N VAL A 253 13.65 -4.09 5.04
CA VAL A 253 13.97 -5.51 5.19
C VAL A 253 14.32 -6.11 3.84
N SER A 254 15.59 -6.53 3.67
CA SER A 254 16.10 -7.05 2.39
C SER A 254 15.36 -8.30 1.89
N ASP A 255 14.92 -9.17 2.81
CA ASP A 255 14.22 -10.41 2.48
C ASP A 255 12.68 -10.28 2.52
N PHE A 256 12.16 -9.06 2.61
CA PHE A 256 10.72 -8.81 2.70
C PHE A 256 9.94 -9.48 1.55
N ASN A 257 10.32 -9.21 0.31
CA ASN A 257 9.64 -9.78 -0.86
C ASN A 257 9.70 -11.31 -0.88
N ARG A 258 10.77 -11.91 -0.38
CA ARG A 258 10.91 -13.37 -0.25
C ARG A 258 9.99 -13.91 0.84
N THR A 259 9.91 -13.25 1.98
CA THR A 259 9.00 -13.62 3.08
C THR A 259 7.55 -13.63 2.60
N VAL A 260 7.13 -12.58 1.90
CA VAL A 260 5.79 -12.48 1.31
C VAL A 260 5.56 -13.58 0.27
N LEU A 261 6.51 -13.78 -0.65
CA LEU A 261 6.41 -14.82 -1.68
C LEU A 261 6.24 -16.21 -1.06
N ASN A 262 7.05 -16.56 -0.05
CA ASN A 262 6.96 -17.86 0.62
C ASN A 262 5.56 -18.12 1.20
N PHE A 263 4.94 -17.10 1.81
CA PHE A 263 3.56 -17.20 2.27
C PHE A 263 2.58 -17.39 1.11
N LEU A 264 2.72 -16.61 0.04
CA LEU A 264 1.81 -16.65 -1.10
C LEU A 264 1.86 -17.96 -1.88
N ILE A 265 3.03 -18.62 -1.96
CA ILE A 265 3.18 -19.92 -2.66
C ILE A 265 3.00 -21.14 -1.74
N SER A 266 2.97 -20.97 -0.41
CA SER A 266 2.74 -22.07 0.52
C SER A 266 1.43 -22.80 0.20
N SER A 267 1.38 -24.11 0.42
CA SER A 267 0.14 -24.88 0.34
C SER A 267 -0.89 -24.36 1.35
N ASN A 268 -2.16 -24.56 1.05
CA ASN A 268 -3.26 -24.16 1.93
C ASN A 268 -3.26 -24.98 3.22
#